data_a7a0824f3684ca2722258e2b9258de08
#
_entry.id   a7a0824f3684ca2722258e2b9258de08
#
_cell.length_a   1.000
_cell.length_b   1.000
_cell.length_c   1.000
_cell.angle_alpha   90.00
_cell.angle_beta   90.00
_cell.angle_gamma   90.00
#
_symmetry.space_group_name_H-M   'P 1'
#
loop_
_entity.id
_entity.type
_entity.pdbx_description
1 polymer ?
#
loop_
_entity_poly.entity_id
_entity_poly.type
_entity_poly.pdbx_seq_one_letter_code
_entity_poly.pdbx_strand_id
1 'polypeptide(L)'
;MNIPFLSLKDVTALHGAEINEAVTRVVNNGWYLQGKENERFEENYSKFIGCKHTIGCANGLDALIWIFRAYIEMGVMKPGDEVIVPANTYIATILAITENNLVPVLVEPKPNTLQIDDDLIEAAITPNTKAIALVHLYGRLAYTDKIGEICKKYNLKLVEDCAQSHGCKHTDGRVTGNIGDAAGHSFYPGKNLGALGDGGAVTTNDSELAACVRALANYGSQKKYVFKYAGRNSRLDEIQAAVLDVKLKYITEDNQHRKEVAHYYYENINNPLITLPDLIPDEQNAYHLFPIIVNGKENRDRLHDYLEENGVGTVCHYPIAPHKQECYAKEAWNTPQLILPITERLADEELSLPIGPAITLEEVAEVVRLVNLFD
;
A
#
# COMPACT_ATOMS: atom_id res chain seq x y z
N MET A 1 19.45 22.29 -9.36
CA MET A 1 19.47 20.80 -9.39
C MET A 1 18.07 20.37 -9.78
N ASN A 2 17.90 19.30 -10.53
CA ASN A 2 16.55 18.82 -10.84
C ASN A 2 16.34 17.48 -10.10
N ILE A 3 15.54 17.50 -9.07
CA ILE A 3 15.30 16.37 -8.13
C ILE A 3 13.86 15.92 -8.32
N PRO A 4 13.58 14.89 -9.15
CA PRO A 4 12.23 14.40 -9.34
C PRO A 4 11.69 13.78 -8.04
N PHE A 5 10.37 13.76 -7.87
CA PHE A 5 9.74 13.07 -6.74
C PHE A 5 10.19 11.60 -6.64
N LEU A 6 10.27 10.90 -7.77
CA LEU A 6 10.83 9.55 -7.90
C LEU A 6 11.27 9.32 -9.36
N SER A 7 12.54 9.01 -9.60
CA SER A 7 13.04 8.63 -10.92
C SER A 7 12.94 7.13 -11.15
N LEU A 8 11.87 6.67 -11.81
CA LEU A 8 11.72 5.24 -12.18
C LEU A 8 12.84 4.74 -13.09
N LYS A 9 13.41 5.63 -13.93
CA LYS A 9 14.57 5.32 -14.78
C LYS A 9 15.77 4.93 -13.92
N ASP A 10 16.10 5.73 -12.91
CA ASP A 10 17.28 5.52 -12.08
C ASP A 10 17.06 4.35 -11.11
N VAL A 11 15.86 4.20 -10.54
CA VAL A 11 15.48 3.01 -9.76
C VAL A 11 15.63 1.71 -10.57
N THR A 12 15.23 1.71 -11.85
CA THR A 12 15.40 0.54 -12.73
C THR A 12 16.87 0.30 -13.05
N ALA A 13 17.65 1.36 -13.22
CA ALA A 13 19.06 1.27 -13.56
C ALA A 13 19.92 0.64 -12.43
N LEU A 14 19.50 0.75 -11.15
CA LEU A 14 20.22 0.12 -10.03
C LEU A 14 20.47 -1.39 -10.25
N HIS A 15 19.49 -2.09 -10.81
CA HIS A 15 19.55 -3.53 -11.06
C HIS A 15 19.34 -3.87 -12.55
N GLY A 16 19.65 -2.92 -13.45
CA GLY A 16 19.29 -2.95 -14.87
C GLY A 16 19.84 -4.16 -15.64
N ALA A 17 21.04 -4.62 -15.34
CA ALA A 17 21.63 -5.79 -16.01
C ALA A 17 20.83 -7.08 -15.76
N GLU A 18 20.51 -7.38 -14.50
CA GLU A 18 19.73 -8.57 -14.13
C GLU A 18 18.26 -8.47 -14.59
N ILE A 19 17.68 -7.26 -14.54
CA ILE A 19 16.33 -7.00 -15.06
C ILE A 19 16.27 -7.30 -16.56
N ASN A 20 17.23 -6.78 -17.35
CA ASN A 20 17.29 -7.02 -18.80
C ASN A 20 17.47 -8.51 -19.12
N GLU A 21 18.31 -9.22 -18.37
CA GLU A 21 18.48 -10.67 -18.50
C GLU A 21 17.17 -11.43 -18.24
N ALA A 22 16.48 -11.07 -17.15
CA ALA A 22 15.20 -11.68 -16.76
C ALA A 22 14.12 -11.48 -17.83
N VAL A 23 13.95 -10.25 -18.32
CA VAL A 23 13.00 -9.94 -19.40
C VAL A 23 13.36 -10.69 -20.69
N THR A 24 14.62 -10.69 -21.07
CA THR A 24 15.10 -11.40 -22.28
C THR A 24 14.84 -12.90 -22.17
N ARG A 25 15.03 -13.50 -20.99
CA ARG A 25 14.74 -14.91 -20.75
C ARG A 25 13.26 -15.24 -20.99
N VAL A 26 12.33 -14.40 -20.50
CA VAL A 26 10.89 -14.61 -20.73
C VAL A 26 10.54 -14.48 -22.21
N VAL A 27 11.08 -13.46 -22.91
CA VAL A 27 10.83 -13.24 -24.35
C VAL A 27 11.32 -14.43 -25.15
N ASN A 28 12.53 -14.94 -24.86
CA ASN A 28 13.11 -16.06 -25.59
C ASN A 28 12.36 -17.39 -25.35
N ASN A 29 11.76 -17.55 -24.15
CA ASN A 29 10.96 -18.74 -23.83
C ASN A 29 9.56 -18.72 -24.45
N GLY A 30 9.03 -17.53 -24.77
CA GLY A 30 7.70 -17.35 -25.37
C GLY A 30 6.53 -17.74 -24.48
N TRP A 31 6.74 -17.90 -23.16
CA TRP A 31 5.69 -18.19 -22.18
C TRP A 31 5.42 -16.95 -21.34
N TYR A 32 4.23 -16.38 -21.47
CA TYR A 32 3.96 -15.05 -20.92
C TYR A 32 2.99 -15.00 -19.74
N LEU A 33 2.30 -16.10 -19.41
CA LEU A 33 1.29 -16.15 -18.35
C LEU A 33 1.33 -17.47 -17.60
N GLN A 34 1.24 -17.39 -16.25
CA GLN A 34 1.09 -18.54 -15.35
C GLN A 34 2.14 -19.64 -15.60
N GLY A 35 3.39 -19.26 -15.75
CA GLY A 35 4.52 -20.16 -15.96
C GLY A 35 5.51 -20.12 -14.80
N LYS A 36 6.76 -20.48 -15.11
CA LYS A 36 7.83 -20.69 -14.12
C LYS A 36 8.30 -19.42 -13.41
N GLU A 37 8.20 -18.26 -14.06
CA GLU A 37 8.60 -17.00 -13.43
C GLU A 37 7.58 -16.60 -12.34
N ASN A 38 6.28 -16.81 -12.61
CA ASN A 38 5.25 -16.63 -11.59
C ASN A 38 5.43 -17.60 -10.43
N GLU A 39 5.60 -18.89 -10.71
CA GLU A 39 5.81 -19.91 -9.67
C GLU A 39 7.01 -19.56 -8.77
N ARG A 40 8.14 -19.17 -9.38
CA ARG A 40 9.35 -18.78 -8.66
C ARG A 40 9.16 -17.52 -7.83
N PHE A 41 8.56 -16.48 -8.40
CA PHE A 41 8.28 -15.24 -7.67
C PHE A 41 7.33 -15.49 -6.50
N GLU A 42 6.21 -16.20 -6.71
CA GLU A 42 5.24 -16.51 -5.66
C GLU A 42 5.91 -17.30 -4.51
N GLU A 43 6.78 -18.27 -4.83
CA GLU A 43 7.53 -19.03 -3.82
C GLU A 43 8.52 -18.14 -3.05
N ASN A 44 9.31 -17.32 -3.74
CA ASN A 44 10.30 -16.45 -3.11
C ASN A 44 9.63 -15.33 -2.31
N TYR A 45 8.52 -14.78 -2.80
CA TYR A 45 7.77 -13.77 -2.07
C TYR A 45 7.08 -14.35 -0.82
N SER A 46 6.54 -15.58 -0.91
CA SER A 46 6.02 -16.29 0.27
C SER A 46 7.09 -16.49 1.34
N LYS A 47 8.33 -16.84 0.95
CA LYS A 47 9.47 -16.96 1.87
C LYS A 47 9.84 -15.62 2.50
N PHE A 48 9.85 -14.54 1.71
CA PHE A 48 10.17 -13.19 2.17
C PHE A 48 9.13 -12.68 3.18
N ILE A 49 7.86 -12.88 2.92
CA ILE A 49 6.74 -12.52 3.81
C ILE A 49 6.65 -13.47 5.02
N GLY A 50 7.04 -14.72 4.85
CA GLY A 50 6.90 -15.78 5.86
C GLY A 50 5.51 -16.41 5.90
N CYS A 51 4.75 -16.35 4.80
CA CYS A 51 3.41 -16.93 4.66
C CYS A 51 3.41 -18.22 3.83
N LYS A 52 2.28 -18.94 3.82
CA LYS A 52 2.15 -20.21 3.06
C LYS A 52 1.90 -19.99 1.57
N HIS A 53 1.14 -18.96 1.22
CA HIS A 53 0.65 -18.76 -0.14
C HIS A 53 0.84 -17.32 -0.59
N THR A 54 1.36 -17.17 -1.79
CA THR A 54 1.31 -15.95 -2.60
C THR A 54 0.58 -16.25 -3.89
N ILE A 55 -0.34 -15.40 -4.30
CA ILE A 55 -1.09 -15.53 -5.55
C ILE A 55 -0.91 -14.24 -6.35
N GLY A 56 -0.16 -14.29 -7.44
CA GLY A 56 0.02 -13.17 -8.35
C GLY A 56 -1.28 -12.78 -9.04
N CYS A 57 -1.55 -11.48 -9.10
CA CYS A 57 -2.70 -10.89 -9.79
C CYS A 57 -2.31 -9.61 -10.54
N ALA A 58 -3.26 -9.01 -11.27
CA ALA A 58 -2.98 -7.92 -12.19
C ALA A 58 -2.47 -6.65 -11.51
N ASN A 59 -2.95 -6.33 -10.31
CA ASN A 59 -2.57 -5.11 -9.57
C ASN A 59 -3.02 -5.20 -8.09
N GLY A 60 -2.64 -4.20 -7.29
CA GLY A 60 -2.97 -4.16 -5.86
C GLY A 60 -4.45 -3.97 -5.55
N LEU A 61 -5.20 -3.23 -6.37
CA LEU A 61 -6.64 -3.09 -6.21
C LEU A 61 -7.33 -4.44 -6.40
N ASP A 62 -7.01 -5.15 -7.49
CA ASP A 62 -7.53 -6.49 -7.74
C ASP A 62 -7.17 -7.47 -6.61
N ALA A 63 -5.98 -7.36 -6.02
CA ALA A 63 -5.60 -8.19 -4.88
C ALA A 63 -6.59 -8.05 -3.72
N LEU A 64 -6.94 -6.82 -3.34
CA LEU A 64 -7.92 -6.55 -2.28
C LEU A 64 -9.34 -6.96 -2.69
N ILE A 65 -9.75 -6.69 -3.93
CA ILE A 65 -11.05 -7.11 -4.47
C ILE A 65 -11.21 -8.63 -4.33
N TRP A 66 -10.16 -9.39 -4.70
CA TRP A 66 -10.22 -10.86 -4.66
C TRP A 66 -10.24 -11.42 -3.24
N ILE A 67 -9.62 -10.77 -2.27
CA ILE A 67 -9.72 -11.17 -0.86
C ILE A 67 -11.17 -11.07 -0.38
N PHE A 68 -11.81 -9.90 -0.56
CA PHE A 68 -13.20 -9.70 -0.14
C PHE A 68 -14.17 -10.58 -0.93
N ARG A 69 -13.96 -10.70 -2.24
CA ARG A 69 -14.78 -11.59 -3.07
C ARG A 69 -14.65 -13.05 -2.63
N ALA A 70 -13.45 -13.52 -2.33
CA ALA A 70 -13.26 -14.89 -1.85
C ALA A 70 -13.95 -15.13 -0.51
N TYR A 71 -13.91 -14.17 0.43
CA TYR A 71 -14.67 -14.28 1.68
C TYR A 71 -16.18 -14.34 1.46
N ILE A 72 -16.70 -13.67 0.44
CA ILE A 72 -18.12 -13.77 0.06
C ILE A 72 -18.42 -15.17 -0.52
N GLU A 73 -17.62 -15.65 -1.46
CA GLU A 73 -17.80 -16.98 -2.07
C GLU A 73 -17.63 -18.14 -1.05
N MET A 74 -16.84 -17.93 0.00
CA MET A 74 -16.66 -18.87 1.12
C MET A 74 -17.76 -18.74 2.19
N GLY A 75 -18.68 -17.79 2.07
CA GLY A 75 -19.76 -17.56 3.04
C GLY A 75 -19.29 -16.91 4.36
N VAL A 76 -18.09 -16.34 4.41
CA VAL A 76 -17.57 -15.60 5.58
C VAL A 76 -18.21 -14.21 5.65
N MET A 77 -18.47 -13.61 4.49
CA MET A 77 -19.12 -12.31 4.32
C MET A 77 -20.27 -12.40 3.33
N LYS A 78 -21.10 -11.37 3.29
CA LYS A 78 -22.18 -11.18 2.30
C LYS A 78 -22.30 -9.71 1.93
N PRO A 79 -22.89 -9.38 0.77
CA PRO A 79 -23.22 -8.00 0.42
C PRO A 79 -23.97 -7.28 1.55
N GLY A 80 -23.56 -6.03 1.83
CA GLY A 80 -24.08 -5.22 2.93
C GLY A 80 -23.34 -5.37 4.27
N ASP A 81 -22.45 -6.35 4.40
CA ASP A 81 -21.58 -6.43 5.58
C ASP A 81 -20.58 -5.27 5.58
N GLU A 82 -20.17 -4.85 6.79
CA GLU A 82 -19.32 -3.69 7.00
C GLU A 82 -17.86 -4.06 7.13
N VAL A 83 -16.99 -3.20 6.60
CA VAL A 83 -15.53 -3.29 6.71
C VAL A 83 -15.00 -1.97 7.24
N ILE A 84 -14.37 -2.00 8.42
CA ILE A 84 -13.69 -0.84 9.00
C ILE A 84 -12.41 -0.56 8.19
N VAL A 85 -12.16 0.72 7.87
CA VAL A 85 -11.03 1.16 7.03
C VAL A 85 -10.57 2.55 7.45
N PRO A 86 -9.24 2.87 7.39
CA PRO A 86 -8.79 4.23 7.69
C PRO A 86 -9.33 5.23 6.67
N ALA A 87 -9.81 6.37 7.18
CA ALA A 87 -10.46 7.39 6.38
C ALA A 87 -9.50 8.13 5.42
N ASN A 88 -8.21 8.18 5.74
CA ASN A 88 -7.17 8.86 4.95
C ASN A 88 -6.44 7.94 3.96
N THR A 89 -6.99 6.75 3.68
CA THR A 89 -6.35 5.80 2.75
C THR A 89 -6.43 6.26 1.30
N TYR A 90 -5.64 5.61 0.42
CA TYR A 90 -5.86 5.70 -1.02
C TYR A 90 -7.21 5.07 -1.38
N ILE A 91 -7.88 5.65 -2.37
CA ILE A 91 -9.23 5.24 -2.79
C ILE A 91 -9.34 3.74 -3.13
N ALA A 92 -8.25 3.09 -3.56
CA ALA A 92 -8.24 1.68 -3.95
C ALA A 92 -8.75 0.74 -2.83
N THR A 93 -8.39 1.00 -1.57
CA THR A 93 -8.85 0.18 -0.45
C THR A 93 -10.39 0.25 -0.30
N ILE A 94 -10.95 1.45 -0.47
CA ILE A 94 -12.41 1.65 -0.39
C ILE A 94 -13.11 1.08 -1.63
N LEU A 95 -12.52 1.25 -2.82
CA LEU A 95 -13.03 0.63 -4.06
C LEU A 95 -13.11 -0.89 -3.94
N ALA A 96 -12.10 -1.54 -3.33
CA ALA A 96 -12.13 -2.99 -3.14
C ALA A 96 -13.30 -3.46 -2.26
N ILE A 97 -13.69 -2.66 -1.28
CA ILE A 97 -14.86 -2.91 -0.41
C ILE A 97 -16.16 -2.70 -1.21
N THR A 98 -16.30 -1.54 -1.83
CA THR A 98 -17.57 -1.15 -2.50
C THR A 98 -17.84 -1.96 -3.77
N GLU A 99 -16.82 -2.38 -4.53
CA GLU A 99 -16.96 -3.27 -5.69
C GLU A 99 -17.51 -4.66 -5.32
N ASN A 100 -17.35 -5.05 -4.07
CA ASN A 100 -17.93 -6.28 -3.52
C ASN A 100 -19.29 -6.07 -2.86
N ASN A 101 -19.91 -4.89 -3.02
CA ASN A 101 -21.14 -4.49 -2.36
C ASN A 101 -21.05 -4.58 -0.81
N LEU A 102 -19.85 -4.43 -0.26
CA LEU A 102 -19.61 -4.26 1.16
C LEU A 102 -19.67 -2.77 1.51
N VAL A 103 -19.84 -2.46 2.79
CA VAL A 103 -20.01 -1.09 3.29
C VAL A 103 -18.73 -0.66 4.01
N PRO A 104 -18.00 0.37 3.52
CA PRO A 104 -16.85 0.89 4.24
C PRO A 104 -17.30 1.71 5.47
N VAL A 105 -16.70 1.42 6.62
CA VAL A 105 -16.85 2.19 7.85
C VAL A 105 -15.56 2.96 8.09
N LEU A 106 -15.58 4.25 7.80
CA LEU A 106 -14.39 5.10 7.84
C LEU A 106 -14.04 5.48 9.29
N VAL A 107 -12.79 5.23 9.69
CA VAL A 107 -12.25 5.58 11.00
C VAL A 107 -11.10 6.56 10.81
N GLU A 108 -11.11 7.67 11.58
CA GLU A 108 -10.06 8.68 11.55
C GLU A 108 -8.68 8.11 11.84
N PRO A 109 -7.62 8.70 11.28
CA PRO A 109 -6.24 8.39 11.67
C PRO A 109 -5.83 9.17 12.93
N LYS A 110 -4.80 8.69 13.63
CA LYS A 110 -4.04 9.47 14.61
C LYS A 110 -3.21 10.55 13.88
N PRO A 111 -3.29 11.81 14.30
CA PRO A 111 -2.64 12.90 13.57
C PRO A 111 -1.10 12.84 13.61
N ASN A 112 -0.53 12.19 14.61
CA ASN A 112 0.92 12.06 14.80
C ASN A 112 1.53 10.85 14.10
N THR A 113 0.77 9.76 13.91
CA THR A 113 1.25 8.57 13.21
C THR A 113 0.73 8.46 11.79
N LEU A 114 -0.37 9.15 11.46
CA LEU A 114 -1.11 9.09 10.20
C LEU A 114 -1.75 7.73 9.91
N GLN A 115 -1.69 6.80 10.89
CA GLN A 115 -2.31 5.48 10.80
C GLN A 115 -3.68 5.48 11.47
N ILE A 116 -4.54 4.50 11.12
CA ILE A 116 -5.87 4.38 11.72
C ILE A 116 -5.81 4.50 13.24
N ASP A 117 -6.73 5.26 13.83
CA ASP A 117 -6.82 5.38 15.28
C ASP A 117 -7.47 4.13 15.89
N ASP A 118 -6.64 3.28 16.49
CA ASP A 118 -7.08 2.03 17.12
C ASP A 118 -7.94 2.25 18.39
N ASP A 119 -7.97 3.47 18.94
CA ASP A 119 -8.85 3.84 20.04
C ASP A 119 -10.30 4.06 19.56
N LEU A 120 -10.50 4.34 18.27
CA LEU A 120 -11.82 4.58 17.66
C LEU A 120 -12.45 3.34 17.03
N ILE A 121 -11.66 2.29 16.76
CA ILE A 121 -12.12 1.09 16.04
C ILE A 121 -13.27 0.40 16.76
N GLU A 122 -13.14 0.16 18.07
CA GLU A 122 -14.14 -0.61 18.81
C GLU A 122 -15.52 0.07 18.84
N ALA A 123 -15.55 1.41 18.90
CA ALA A 123 -16.78 2.19 18.85
C ALA A 123 -17.47 2.17 17.47
N ALA A 124 -16.75 1.84 16.43
CA ALA A 124 -17.26 1.75 15.06
C ALA A 124 -17.83 0.35 14.72
N ILE A 125 -17.68 -0.64 15.60
CA ILE A 125 -18.14 -2.01 15.38
C ILE A 125 -19.65 -2.11 15.57
N THR A 126 -20.34 -2.71 14.58
CA THR A 126 -21.75 -3.08 14.63
C THR A 126 -21.90 -4.60 14.43
N PRO A 127 -23.12 -5.16 14.58
CA PRO A 127 -23.38 -6.57 14.28
C PRO A 127 -23.09 -6.96 12.81
N ASN A 128 -23.06 -5.97 11.90
CA ASN A 128 -22.76 -6.17 10.48
C ASN A 128 -21.26 -6.12 10.18
N THR A 129 -20.43 -5.63 11.08
CA THR A 129 -18.97 -5.56 10.88
C THR A 129 -18.36 -6.96 10.81
N LYS A 130 -17.60 -7.24 9.74
CA LYS A 130 -16.99 -8.55 9.49
C LYS A 130 -15.49 -8.49 9.31
N ALA A 131 -14.94 -7.32 9.01
CA ALA A 131 -13.49 -7.17 8.81
C ALA A 131 -12.99 -5.78 9.20
N ILE A 132 -11.68 -5.71 9.39
CA ILE A 132 -10.88 -4.49 9.37
C ILE A 132 -9.96 -4.57 8.14
N ALA A 133 -10.04 -3.59 7.24
CA ALA A 133 -9.07 -3.37 6.18
C ALA A 133 -8.00 -2.42 6.71
N LEU A 134 -6.88 -2.97 7.13
CA LEU A 134 -5.79 -2.22 7.74
C LEU A 134 -4.80 -1.78 6.67
N VAL A 135 -4.59 -0.48 6.52
CA VAL A 135 -3.66 0.07 5.53
C VAL A 135 -2.38 0.51 6.21
N HIS A 136 -1.25 -0.02 5.78
CA HIS A 136 0.08 0.41 6.23
C HIS A 136 0.54 1.62 5.41
N LEU A 137 -0.15 2.74 5.61
CA LEU A 137 -0.02 3.95 4.79
C LEU A 137 1.39 4.57 4.93
N TYR A 138 1.94 5.08 3.83
CA TYR A 138 3.30 5.65 3.71
C TYR A 138 4.44 4.65 3.96
N GLY A 139 4.14 3.38 4.18
CA GLY A 139 5.10 2.34 4.55
C GLY A 139 5.22 2.13 6.05
N ARG A 140 4.42 2.82 6.85
CA ARG A 140 4.42 2.74 8.33
C ARG A 140 3.51 1.61 8.81
N LEU A 141 3.96 0.86 9.80
CA LEU A 141 3.17 -0.18 10.42
C LEU A 141 1.91 0.41 11.09
N ALA A 142 0.74 0.00 10.62
CA ALA A 142 -0.54 0.41 11.20
C ALA A 142 -1.06 -0.59 12.25
N TYR A 143 -0.55 -1.82 12.24
CA TYR A 143 -0.98 -2.85 13.19
C TYR A 143 -0.49 -2.54 14.60
N THR A 144 -1.40 -2.72 15.56
CA THR A 144 -1.12 -2.74 16.99
C THR A 144 -1.71 -4.01 17.60
N ASP A 145 -1.17 -4.46 18.74
CA ASP A 145 -1.71 -5.62 19.45
C ASP A 145 -3.19 -5.42 19.82
N LYS A 146 -3.60 -4.17 20.09
CA LYS A 146 -5.00 -3.80 20.35
C LYS A 146 -5.91 -4.13 19.17
N ILE A 147 -5.48 -3.88 17.93
CA ILE A 147 -6.24 -4.25 16.73
C ILE A 147 -6.41 -5.78 16.66
N GLY A 148 -5.34 -6.52 16.95
CA GLY A 148 -5.39 -7.98 17.02
C GLY A 148 -6.37 -8.51 18.10
N GLU A 149 -6.38 -7.87 19.28
CA GLU A 149 -7.31 -8.19 20.36
C GLU A 149 -8.76 -7.89 19.97
N ILE A 150 -9.02 -6.76 19.32
CA ILE A 150 -10.33 -6.39 18.80
C ILE A 150 -10.80 -7.42 17.76
N CYS A 151 -9.97 -7.77 16.78
CA CYS A 151 -10.30 -8.79 15.78
C CYS A 151 -10.68 -10.13 16.44
N LYS A 152 -9.91 -10.57 17.41
CA LYS A 152 -10.19 -11.79 18.16
C LYS A 152 -11.48 -11.70 18.97
N LYS A 153 -11.71 -10.59 19.67
CA LYS A 153 -12.89 -10.36 20.53
C LYS A 153 -14.19 -10.40 19.75
N TYR A 154 -14.19 -9.78 18.56
CA TYR A 154 -15.38 -9.63 17.72
C TYR A 154 -15.44 -10.62 16.56
N ASN A 155 -14.48 -11.56 16.47
CA ASN A 155 -14.33 -12.53 15.38
C ASN A 155 -14.33 -11.85 13.99
N LEU A 156 -13.54 -10.78 13.86
CA LEU A 156 -13.38 -10.03 12.62
C LEU A 156 -12.19 -10.56 11.83
N LYS A 157 -12.30 -10.53 10.49
CA LYS A 157 -11.17 -10.76 9.61
C LYS A 157 -10.27 -9.52 9.58
N LEU A 158 -8.95 -9.73 9.63
CA LEU A 158 -7.96 -8.69 9.43
C LEU A 158 -7.38 -8.82 8.03
N VAL A 159 -7.71 -7.85 7.16
CA VAL A 159 -7.18 -7.75 5.80
C VAL A 159 -6.17 -6.62 5.76
N GLU A 160 -4.93 -6.92 5.37
CA GLU A 160 -3.88 -5.91 5.26
C GLU A 160 -3.84 -5.34 3.82
N ASP A 161 -3.80 -4.03 3.70
CA ASP A 161 -3.34 -3.35 2.48
C ASP A 161 -1.85 -3.04 2.64
N CYS A 162 -1.03 -3.86 1.99
CA CYS A 162 0.43 -3.80 2.03
C CYS A 162 1.03 -3.10 0.80
N ALA A 163 0.23 -2.34 0.04
CA ALA A 163 0.69 -1.66 -1.18
C ALA A 163 1.89 -0.72 -0.96
N GLN A 164 2.14 -0.29 0.28
CA GLN A 164 3.20 0.66 0.63
C GLN A 164 4.20 0.11 1.67
N SER A 165 4.06 -1.12 2.16
CA SER A 165 4.80 -1.60 3.34
C SER A 165 5.70 -2.81 3.10
N HIS A 166 6.22 -2.98 1.88
CA HIS A 166 7.08 -4.12 1.54
C HIS A 166 8.32 -4.20 2.44
N GLY A 167 8.38 -5.23 3.28
CA GLY A 167 9.48 -5.49 4.21
C GLY A 167 9.36 -4.82 5.58
N CYS A 168 8.25 -4.11 5.85
CA CYS A 168 7.92 -3.61 7.18
C CYS A 168 7.62 -4.77 8.14
N LYS A 169 8.01 -4.64 9.43
CA LYS A 169 7.87 -5.73 10.42
C LYS A 169 7.23 -5.25 11.70
N HIS A 170 6.42 -6.10 12.30
CA HIS A 170 5.96 -5.94 13.67
C HIS A 170 7.04 -6.37 14.69
N THR A 171 6.92 -5.94 15.92
CA THR A 171 7.90 -6.23 17.01
C THR A 171 8.07 -7.72 17.31
N ASP A 172 7.09 -8.56 16.98
CA ASP A 172 7.17 -10.03 17.11
C ASP A 172 7.89 -10.70 15.94
N GLY A 173 8.36 -9.93 14.95
CA GLY A 173 9.10 -10.37 13.78
C GLY A 173 8.24 -10.71 12.56
N ARG A 174 6.89 -10.71 12.67
CA ARG A 174 6.03 -10.90 11.49
C ARG A 174 6.17 -9.73 10.51
N VAL A 175 6.27 -10.06 9.24
CA VAL A 175 6.31 -9.08 8.14
C VAL A 175 4.88 -8.68 7.76
N THR A 176 4.66 -7.42 7.39
CA THR A 176 3.38 -6.98 6.81
C THR A 176 3.03 -7.84 5.59
N GLY A 177 1.79 -8.29 5.53
CA GLY A 177 1.37 -9.34 4.61
C GLY A 177 1.26 -10.73 5.24
N ASN A 178 1.70 -10.89 6.52
CA ASN A 178 1.57 -12.10 7.31
C ASN A 178 1.14 -11.81 8.77
N ILE A 179 0.58 -10.63 9.01
CA ILE A 179 0.08 -10.23 10.34
C ILE A 179 -1.40 -10.57 10.45
N GLY A 180 -2.18 -10.26 9.41
CA GLY A 180 -3.62 -10.54 9.32
C GLY A 180 -3.96 -11.90 8.72
N ASP A 181 -5.25 -12.08 8.40
CA ASP A 181 -5.78 -13.30 7.75
C ASP A 181 -5.38 -13.37 6.26
N ALA A 182 -5.31 -12.21 5.60
CA ALA A 182 -4.91 -12.07 4.20
C ALA A 182 -4.38 -10.65 3.94
N ALA A 183 -3.56 -10.50 2.92
CA ALA A 183 -3.05 -9.19 2.51
C ALA A 183 -3.03 -9.00 1.00
N GLY A 184 -3.33 -7.77 0.55
CA GLY A 184 -3.16 -7.30 -0.80
C GLY A 184 -1.86 -6.51 -0.97
N HIS A 185 -1.11 -6.83 -2.02
CA HIS A 185 0.14 -6.16 -2.36
C HIS A 185 0.03 -5.51 -3.74
N SER A 186 0.61 -4.32 -3.87
CA SER A 186 0.73 -3.62 -5.16
C SER A 186 2.19 -3.60 -5.59
N PHE A 187 2.44 -3.96 -6.83
CA PHE A 187 3.74 -3.86 -7.47
C PHE A 187 3.75 -2.78 -8.57
N TYR A 188 2.90 -1.74 -8.44
CA TYR A 188 2.99 -0.55 -9.29
C TYR A 188 4.45 -0.04 -9.34
N PRO A 189 4.96 0.44 -10.47
CA PRO A 189 6.39 0.75 -10.65
C PRO A 189 7.02 1.64 -9.57
N GLY A 190 6.25 2.55 -8.97
CA GLY A 190 6.71 3.44 -7.89
C GLY A 190 6.76 2.79 -6.51
N LYS A 191 6.31 1.54 -6.34
CA LYS A 191 6.35 0.86 -5.03
C LYS A 191 7.75 0.42 -4.67
N ASN A 192 8.02 0.19 -3.38
CA ASN A 192 9.32 -0.27 -2.90
C ASN A 192 9.76 -1.55 -3.62
N LEU A 193 8.81 -2.47 -3.87
CA LEU A 193 8.97 -3.58 -4.80
C LEU A 193 8.06 -3.31 -6.00
N GLY A 194 8.58 -2.61 -7.02
CA GLY A 194 7.83 -2.20 -8.20
C GLY A 194 8.20 -3.01 -9.45
N ALA A 195 7.19 -3.46 -10.20
CA ALA A 195 7.33 -4.06 -11.52
C ALA A 195 7.67 -3.01 -12.61
N LEU A 196 7.75 -3.40 -13.85
CA LEU A 196 7.87 -2.50 -15.02
C LEU A 196 6.49 -2.19 -15.66
N GLY A 197 5.43 -2.34 -14.92
CA GLY A 197 4.05 -2.10 -15.26
C GLY A 197 3.18 -2.44 -14.06
N ASP A 198 1.89 -2.71 -14.27
CA ASP A 198 1.03 -3.15 -13.17
C ASP A 198 1.39 -4.56 -12.69
N GLY A 199 1.17 -4.79 -11.42
CA GLY A 199 1.33 -6.06 -10.75
C GLY A 199 0.77 -6.02 -9.34
N GLY A 200 0.38 -7.16 -8.83
CA GLY A 200 -0.10 -7.32 -7.46
C GLY A 200 -0.02 -8.78 -7.00
N ALA A 201 -0.27 -8.98 -5.73
CA ALA A 201 -0.42 -10.32 -5.17
C ALA A 201 -1.32 -10.33 -3.95
N VAL A 202 -1.90 -11.49 -3.68
CA VAL A 202 -2.51 -11.82 -2.39
C VAL A 202 -1.59 -12.73 -1.61
N THR A 203 -1.38 -12.46 -0.32
CA THR A 203 -0.69 -13.38 0.61
C THR A 203 -1.65 -13.85 1.69
N THR A 204 -1.54 -15.12 2.10
CA THR A 204 -2.36 -15.72 3.16
C THR A 204 -1.79 -17.04 3.64
N ASN A 205 -2.18 -17.44 4.85
CA ASN A 205 -1.92 -18.78 5.39
C ASN A 205 -3.12 -19.74 5.22
N ASP A 206 -4.26 -19.21 4.74
CA ASP A 206 -5.48 -19.99 4.50
C ASP A 206 -5.45 -20.57 3.07
N SER A 207 -5.34 -21.90 2.99
CA SER A 207 -5.24 -22.62 1.70
C SER A 207 -6.56 -22.60 0.92
N GLU A 208 -7.71 -22.50 1.59
CA GLU A 208 -9.01 -22.42 0.92
C GLU A 208 -9.20 -21.03 0.30
N LEU A 209 -8.86 -19.97 1.04
CA LEU A 209 -8.84 -18.59 0.52
C LEU A 209 -7.88 -18.50 -0.68
N ALA A 210 -6.67 -19.02 -0.57
CA ALA A 210 -5.67 -19.00 -1.64
C ALA A 210 -6.19 -19.68 -2.93
N ALA A 211 -6.82 -20.86 -2.79
CA ALA A 211 -7.41 -21.58 -3.92
C ALA A 211 -8.59 -20.82 -4.55
N CYS A 212 -9.43 -20.17 -3.73
CA CYS A 212 -10.54 -19.36 -4.19
C CYS A 212 -10.05 -18.11 -4.96
N VAL A 213 -9.09 -17.37 -4.40
CA VAL A 213 -8.47 -16.19 -5.03
C VAL A 213 -7.83 -16.56 -6.38
N ARG A 214 -7.05 -17.65 -6.42
CA ARG A 214 -6.41 -18.11 -7.66
C ARG A 214 -7.43 -18.44 -8.76
N ALA A 215 -8.56 -19.06 -8.38
CA ALA A 215 -9.65 -19.30 -9.32
C ALA A 215 -10.32 -18.01 -9.79
N LEU A 216 -10.68 -17.11 -8.88
CA LEU A 216 -11.32 -15.82 -9.17
C LEU A 216 -10.48 -14.95 -10.10
N ALA A 217 -9.17 -14.87 -9.87
CA ALA A 217 -8.22 -14.14 -10.70
C ALA A 217 -8.02 -14.75 -12.10
N ASN A 218 -8.52 -15.97 -12.33
CA ASN A 218 -8.46 -16.66 -13.60
C ASN A 218 -9.86 -17.08 -14.08
N TYR A 219 -10.75 -16.11 -14.27
CA TYR A 219 -12.13 -16.27 -14.74
C TYR A 219 -13.03 -17.13 -13.82
N GLY A 220 -12.61 -17.47 -12.61
CA GLY A 220 -13.29 -18.40 -11.71
C GLY A 220 -13.01 -19.88 -11.99
N SER A 221 -11.97 -20.17 -12.78
CA SER A 221 -11.63 -21.52 -13.25
C SER A 221 -10.71 -22.23 -12.27
N GLN A 222 -11.13 -23.38 -11.78
CA GLN A 222 -10.29 -24.36 -11.06
C GLN A 222 -9.73 -25.44 -11.98
N LYS A 223 -10.37 -25.70 -13.11
CA LYS A 223 -9.98 -26.66 -14.13
C LYS A 223 -10.31 -26.09 -15.50
N LYS A 224 -9.46 -26.30 -16.50
CA LYS A 224 -9.62 -25.80 -17.85
C LYS A 224 -11.07 -25.96 -18.34
N TYR A 225 -11.70 -24.83 -18.72
CA TYR A 225 -13.10 -24.71 -19.18
C TYR A 225 -14.17 -25.08 -18.14
N VAL A 226 -13.83 -25.22 -16.87
CA VAL A 226 -14.78 -25.40 -15.78
C VAL A 226 -14.67 -24.23 -14.81
N PHE A 227 -15.74 -23.44 -14.72
CA PHE A 227 -15.77 -22.19 -13.95
C PHE A 227 -16.67 -22.39 -12.73
N LYS A 228 -16.07 -22.36 -11.53
CA LYS A 228 -16.79 -22.48 -10.26
C LYS A 228 -17.35 -21.13 -9.80
N TYR A 229 -16.63 -20.06 -10.10
CA TYR A 229 -16.97 -18.70 -9.67
C TYR A 229 -17.11 -17.78 -10.88
N ALA A 230 -17.78 -16.63 -10.70
CA ALA A 230 -17.78 -15.53 -11.66
C ALA A 230 -16.55 -14.63 -11.41
N GLY A 231 -15.41 -15.03 -11.95
CA GLY A 231 -14.15 -14.31 -11.82
C GLY A 231 -13.81 -13.41 -13.02
N ARG A 232 -12.62 -12.79 -12.99
CA ARG A 232 -12.09 -11.96 -14.08
C ARG A 232 -10.72 -12.45 -14.54
N ASN A 233 -10.23 -11.87 -15.61
CA ASN A 233 -8.83 -11.98 -16.02
C ASN A 233 -8.00 -10.99 -15.19
N SER A 234 -7.30 -11.50 -14.17
CA SER A 234 -6.50 -10.71 -13.25
C SER A 234 -5.28 -11.53 -12.82
N ARG A 235 -4.30 -11.62 -13.70
CA ARG A 235 -3.09 -12.45 -13.51
C ARG A 235 -1.85 -11.56 -13.53
N LEU A 236 -0.81 -11.98 -12.84
CA LEU A 236 0.51 -11.38 -12.95
C LEU A 236 1.19 -11.92 -14.22
N ASP A 237 1.73 -11.02 -15.05
CA ASP A 237 2.47 -11.41 -16.26
C ASP A 237 3.84 -12.00 -15.90
N GLU A 238 4.32 -12.98 -16.69
CA GLU A 238 5.64 -13.62 -16.49
C GLU A 238 6.79 -12.59 -16.52
N ILE A 239 6.69 -11.59 -17.39
CA ILE A 239 7.70 -10.51 -17.47
C ILE A 239 7.77 -9.76 -16.14
N GLN A 240 6.61 -9.39 -15.57
CA GLN A 240 6.56 -8.67 -14.32
C GLN A 240 7.04 -9.54 -13.15
N ALA A 241 6.64 -10.81 -13.11
CA ALA A 241 7.09 -11.76 -12.12
C ALA A 241 8.62 -11.95 -12.14
N ALA A 242 9.21 -12.06 -13.34
CA ALA A 242 10.66 -12.20 -13.51
C ALA A 242 11.42 -10.96 -13.02
N VAL A 243 10.90 -9.77 -13.29
CA VAL A 243 11.46 -8.48 -12.81
C VAL A 243 11.36 -8.37 -11.29
N LEU A 244 10.18 -8.70 -10.74
CA LEU A 244 9.94 -8.66 -9.30
C LEU A 244 10.84 -9.64 -8.54
N ASP A 245 11.07 -10.83 -9.08
CA ASP A 245 11.97 -11.82 -8.48
C ASP A 245 13.44 -11.34 -8.44
N VAL A 246 13.87 -10.57 -9.45
CA VAL A 246 15.19 -9.88 -9.40
C VAL A 246 15.22 -8.83 -8.30
N LYS A 247 14.25 -7.90 -8.30
CA LYS A 247 14.22 -6.77 -7.35
C LYS A 247 13.99 -7.21 -5.91
N LEU A 248 13.32 -8.33 -5.69
CA LEU A 248 13.11 -8.91 -4.36
C LEU A 248 14.42 -9.23 -3.63
N LYS A 249 15.49 -9.57 -4.36
CA LYS A 249 16.82 -9.83 -3.78
C LYS A 249 17.42 -8.59 -3.10
N TYR A 250 17.04 -7.40 -3.60
CA TYR A 250 17.61 -6.11 -3.21
C TYR A 250 16.71 -5.27 -2.30
N ILE A 251 15.46 -5.70 -2.07
CA ILE A 251 14.46 -4.91 -1.33
C ILE A 251 14.95 -4.46 0.06
N THR A 252 15.73 -5.28 0.74
CA THR A 252 16.25 -4.94 2.07
C THR A 252 17.29 -3.82 2.00
N GLU A 253 18.17 -3.86 1.01
CA GLU A 253 19.20 -2.82 0.76
C GLU A 253 18.54 -1.52 0.28
N ASP A 254 17.61 -1.61 -0.67
CA ASP A 254 16.85 -0.47 -1.19
C ASP A 254 16.04 0.23 -0.08
N ASN A 255 15.42 -0.54 0.83
CA ASN A 255 14.73 0.00 2.00
C ASN A 255 15.70 0.59 3.03
N GLN A 256 16.91 0.05 3.16
CA GLN A 256 17.93 0.62 4.06
C GLN A 256 18.35 2.02 3.59
N HIS A 257 18.54 2.22 2.29
CA HIS A 257 18.82 3.56 1.76
C HIS A 257 17.66 4.54 2.00
N ARG A 258 16.39 4.10 1.83
CA ARG A 258 15.23 4.93 2.18
C ARG A 258 15.21 5.34 3.65
N LYS A 259 15.63 4.46 4.56
CA LYS A 259 15.78 4.79 5.99
C LYS A 259 16.82 5.87 6.22
N GLU A 260 17.97 5.78 5.56
CA GLU A 260 19.04 6.78 5.66
C GLU A 260 18.56 8.17 5.18
N VAL A 261 17.84 8.20 4.07
CA VAL A 261 17.19 9.43 3.56
C VAL A 261 16.16 9.98 4.57
N ALA A 262 15.30 9.12 5.11
CA ALA A 262 14.29 9.53 6.07
C ALA A 262 14.91 10.07 7.37
N HIS A 263 15.94 9.40 7.90
CA HIS A 263 16.68 9.88 9.08
C HIS A 263 17.30 11.27 8.83
N TYR A 264 17.88 11.47 7.64
CA TYR A 264 18.41 12.78 7.28
C TYR A 264 17.33 13.87 7.29
N TYR A 265 16.12 13.58 6.80
CA TYR A 265 14.98 14.49 6.89
C TYR A 265 14.58 14.77 8.35
N TYR A 266 14.43 13.74 9.19
CA TYR A 266 14.07 13.90 10.60
C TYR A 266 15.06 14.74 11.38
N GLU A 267 16.35 14.60 11.10
CA GLU A 267 17.43 15.31 11.81
C GLU A 267 17.60 16.75 11.37
N ASN A 268 17.25 17.08 10.12
CA ASN A 268 17.66 18.36 9.52
C ASN A 268 16.50 19.28 9.12
N ILE A 269 15.25 18.81 9.02
CA ILE A 269 14.10 19.68 8.79
C ILE A 269 13.76 20.38 10.12
N ASN A 270 13.79 21.72 10.11
CA ASN A 270 13.51 22.55 11.29
C ASN A 270 12.63 23.77 10.99
N ASN A 271 11.87 23.76 9.87
CA ASN A 271 10.95 24.82 9.50
C ASN A 271 9.73 24.84 10.44
N PRO A 272 9.38 25.99 11.08
CA PRO A 272 8.28 26.10 12.05
C PRO A 272 6.88 25.88 11.45
N LEU A 273 6.73 25.94 10.13
CA LEU A 273 5.47 25.63 9.43
C LEU A 273 5.26 24.13 9.22
N ILE A 274 6.26 23.30 9.53
CA ILE A 274 6.26 21.87 9.22
C ILE A 274 6.23 21.04 10.50
N THR A 275 5.34 20.06 10.52
CA THR A 275 5.30 19.00 11.52
C THR A 275 5.65 17.67 10.84
N LEU A 276 6.61 16.96 11.41
CA LEU A 276 6.95 15.60 10.97
C LEU A 276 6.11 14.58 11.75
N PRO A 277 5.66 13.49 11.12
CA PRO A 277 5.07 12.37 11.84
C PRO A 277 6.04 11.78 12.87
N ASP A 278 5.51 11.16 13.93
CA ASP A 278 6.35 10.53 14.96
C ASP A 278 7.37 9.58 14.35
N LEU A 279 8.61 9.66 14.80
CA LEU A 279 9.62 8.66 14.46
C LEU A 279 9.26 7.33 15.14
N ILE A 280 9.22 6.25 14.37
CA ILE A 280 8.96 4.89 14.86
C ILE A 280 10.18 4.00 14.58
N PRO A 281 10.29 2.82 15.23
CA PRO A 281 11.40 1.89 14.95
C PRO A 281 11.53 1.58 13.45
N ASP A 282 12.76 1.52 12.98
CA ASP A 282 13.10 1.36 11.55
C ASP A 282 12.52 0.11 10.89
N GLU A 283 12.39 -0.98 11.64
CA GLU A 283 11.76 -2.20 11.16
C GLU A 283 10.24 -2.04 10.93
N GLN A 284 9.62 -1.05 11.56
CA GLN A 284 8.20 -0.74 11.45
C GLN A 284 7.89 0.29 10.35
N ASN A 285 8.89 0.70 9.56
CA ASN A 285 8.68 1.62 8.45
C ASN A 285 9.53 1.23 7.22
N ALA A 286 8.87 1.00 6.10
CA ALA A 286 9.51 0.77 4.82
C ALA A 286 9.82 2.10 4.09
N TYR A 287 9.40 3.23 4.65
CA TYR A 287 9.57 4.58 4.09
C TYR A 287 9.24 4.64 2.59
N HIS A 288 8.05 4.14 2.25
CA HIS A 288 7.55 4.23 0.88
C HIS A 288 7.42 5.69 0.45
N LEU A 289 6.88 6.53 1.33
CA LEU A 289 6.77 7.97 1.20
C LEU A 289 7.35 8.65 2.45
N PHE A 290 7.71 9.91 2.33
CA PHE A 290 8.08 10.77 3.45
C PHE A 290 7.10 11.95 3.52
N PRO A 291 5.95 11.78 4.18
CA PRO A 291 4.97 12.85 4.36
C PRO A 291 5.47 13.87 5.39
N ILE A 292 5.27 15.14 5.08
CA ILE A 292 5.34 16.25 6.02
C ILE A 292 3.96 16.90 6.13
N ILE A 293 3.64 17.47 7.29
CA ILE A 293 2.38 18.19 7.51
C ILE A 293 2.70 19.67 7.57
N VAL A 294 2.22 20.42 6.60
CA VAL A 294 2.44 21.86 6.48
C VAL A 294 1.25 22.59 7.08
N ASN A 295 1.48 23.53 7.99
CA ASN A 295 0.44 24.23 8.72
C ASN A 295 -0.44 25.09 7.79
N GLY A 296 -1.60 24.57 7.43
CA GLY A 296 -2.61 25.18 6.57
C GLY A 296 -2.38 24.94 5.07
N LYS A 297 -3.51 24.72 4.37
CA LYS A 297 -3.55 24.42 2.92
C LYS A 297 -2.79 25.45 2.07
N GLU A 298 -2.95 26.73 2.37
CA GLU A 298 -2.29 27.80 1.60
C GLU A 298 -0.76 27.70 1.70
N ASN A 299 -0.23 27.42 2.89
CA ASN A 299 1.22 27.23 3.08
C ASN A 299 1.70 25.96 2.39
N ARG A 300 0.91 24.88 2.43
CA ARG A 300 1.23 23.63 1.72
C ARG A 300 1.31 23.85 0.21
N ASP A 301 0.33 24.55 -0.37
CA ASP A 301 0.30 24.84 -1.80
C ASP A 301 1.48 25.75 -2.18
N ARG A 302 1.77 26.80 -1.39
CA ARG A 302 2.93 27.68 -1.59
C ARG A 302 4.27 26.94 -1.48
N LEU A 303 4.43 26.04 -0.51
CA LEU A 303 5.64 25.23 -0.37
C LEU A 303 5.82 24.29 -1.57
N HIS A 304 4.73 23.65 -2.03
CA HIS A 304 4.74 22.83 -3.23
C HIS A 304 5.24 23.61 -4.45
N ASP A 305 4.63 24.77 -4.73
CA ASP A 305 5.01 25.62 -5.87
C ASP A 305 6.45 26.11 -5.74
N TYR A 306 6.88 26.55 -4.55
CA TYR A 306 8.25 26.98 -4.28
C TYR A 306 9.27 25.86 -4.54
N LEU A 307 9.00 24.64 -4.12
CA LEU A 307 9.90 23.50 -4.35
C LEU A 307 9.95 23.14 -5.84
N GLU A 308 8.82 23.09 -6.54
CA GLU A 308 8.74 22.87 -7.99
C GLU A 308 9.54 23.94 -8.79
N GLU A 309 9.40 25.24 -8.44
CA GLU A 309 10.16 26.33 -9.06
C GLU A 309 11.67 26.19 -8.84
N ASN A 310 12.07 25.55 -7.74
CA ASN A 310 13.49 25.26 -7.43
C ASN A 310 13.95 23.86 -7.92
N GLY A 311 13.12 23.18 -8.72
CA GLY A 311 13.45 21.91 -9.35
C GLY A 311 13.34 20.69 -8.44
N VAL A 312 12.54 20.78 -7.36
CA VAL A 312 12.24 19.66 -6.47
C VAL A 312 10.79 19.21 -6.65
N GLY A 313 10.57 18.03 -7.19
CA GLY A 313 9.23 17.46 -7.35
C GLY A 313 8.66 16.97 -6.02
N THR A 314 7.41 17.32 -5.74
CA THR A 314 6.66 16.87 -4.55
C THR A 314 5.25 16.43 -4.94
N VAL A 315 4.58 15.63 -4.09
CA VAL A 315 3.24 15.09 -4.38
C VAL A 315 2.41 15.05 -3.10
N CYS A 316 1.10 15.36 -3.20
CA CYS A 316 0.16 15.20 -2.07
C CYS A 316 -0.46 13.79 -2.06
N HIS A 317 -0.45 13.13 -0.92
CA HIS A 317 -1.04 11.80 -0.73
C HIS A 317 -2.04 11.78 0.44
N TYR A 318 -3.34 12.20 0.25
CA TYR A 318 -3.98 12.49 -1.04
C TYR A 318 -4.77 13.80 -0.94
N PRO A 319 -4.85 14.64 -1.99
CA PRO A 319 -5.36 16.00 -1.91
C PRO A 319 -6.88 16.10 -1.75
N ILE A 320 -7.60 15.01 -1.90
CA ILE A 320 -9.04 14.90 -1.69
C ILE A 320 -9.32 13.65 -0.86
N ALA A 321 -9.88 13.84 0.33
CA ALA A 321 -10.28 12.73 1.20
C ALA A 321 -11.29 11.80 0.50
N PRO A 322 -11.21 10.47 0.69
CA PRO A 322 -12.04 9.50 -0.02
C PRO A 322 -13.56 9.78 0.05
N HIS A 323 -14.07 10.18 1.20
CA HIS A 323 -15.50 10.52 1.38
C HIS A 323 -15.93 11.82 0.69
N LYS A 324 -14.97 12.65 0.25
CA LYS A 324 -15.22 13.88 -0.53
C LYS A 324 -15.11 13.63 -2.04
N GLN A 325 -14.76 12.43 -2.47
CA GLN A 325 -14.69 12.10 -3.89
C GLN A 325 -16.08 12.06 -4.51
N GLU A 326 -16.21 12.58 -5.72
CA GLU A 326 -17.49 12.70 -6.43
C GLU A 326 -18.17 11.33 -6.64
N CYS A 327 -17.39 10.27 -6.88
CA CYS A 327 -17.88 8.91 -7.05
C CYS A 327 -18.62 8.37 -5.82
N TYR A 328 -18.36 8.90 -4.63
CA TYR A 328 -18.99 8.49 -3.38
C TYR A 328 -20.01 9.50 -2.83
N ALA A 329 -20.26 10.59 -3.53
CA ALA A 329 -21.12 11.66 -3.04
C ALA A 329 -22.60 11.25 -2.83
N LYS A 330 -23.05 10.13 -3.44
CA LYS A 330 -24.42 9.63 -3.35
C LYS A 330 -24.54 8.27 -2.65
N GLU A 331 -23.46 7.77 -2.11
CA GLU A 331 -23.46 6.49 -1.41
C GLU A 331 -24.15 6.58 -0.06
N ALA A 332 -24.94 5.56 0.27
CA ALA A 332 -25.74 5.54 1.50
C ALA A 332 -24.90 5.61 2.79
N TRP A 333 -23.67 5.10 2.76
CA TRP A 333 -22.74 5.16 3.88
C TRP A 333 -22.08 6.52 4.04
N ASN A 334 -22.04 7.34 2.96
CA ASN A 334 -21.40 8.67 2.96
C ASN A 334 -22.46 9.76 3.24
N THR A 335 -22.90 9.82 4.47
CA THR A 335 -23.96 10.76 4.89
C THR A 335 -23.38 12.11 5.31
N PRO A 336 -24.18 13.20 5.30
CA PRO A 336 -23.74 14.52 5.80
C PRO A 336 -23.33 14.53 7.28
N GLN A 337 -23.68 13.51 8.05
CA GLN A 337 -23.28 13.34 9.45
C GLN A 337 -21.89 12.71 9.60
N LEU A 338 -21.30 12.19 8.53
CA LEU A 338 -19.94 11.66 8.53
C LEU A 338 -18.96 12.85 8.56
N ILE A 339 -18.39 13.11 9.73
CA ILE A 339 -17.45 14.20 9.98
C ILE A 339 -16.09 13.62 10.28
N LEU A 340 -15.10 13.90 9.44
CA LEU A 340 -13.74 13.36 9.48
C LEU A 340 -12.69 14.49 9.46
N PRO A 341 -12.63 15.32 10.50
CA PRO A 341 -11.85 16.56 10.50
C PRO A 341 -10.34 16.33 10.41
N ILE A 342 -9.82 15.21 10.97
CA ILE A 342 -8.39 14.90 10.88
C ILE A 342 -8.05 14.49 9.44
N THR A 343 -8.85 13.61 8.84
CA THR A 343 -8.68 13.17 7.45
C THR A 343 -8.77 14.34 6.47
N GLU A 344 -9.75 15.25 6.66
CA GLU A 344 -9.92 16.42 5.80
C GLU A 344 -8.74 17.39 5.94
N ARG A 345 -8.27 17.63 7.18
CA ARG A 345 -7.08 18.44 7.43
C ARG A 345 -5.83 17.83 6.80
N LEU A 346 -5.61 16.52 6.92
CA LEU A 346 -4.47 15.85 6.31
C LEU A 346 -4.50 15.95 4.78
N ALA A 347 -5.67 15.89 4.14
CA ALA A 347 -5.81 16.11 2.71
C ALA A 347 -5.40 17.53 2.27
N ASP A 348 -5.60 18.52 3.13
CA ASP A 348 -5.21 19.91 2.89
C ASP A 348 -3.73 20.18 3.22
N GLU A 349 -3.14 19.52 4.20
CA GLU A 349 -1.86 19.87 4.82
C GLU A 349 -0.71 18.91 4.47
N GLU A 350 -0.99 17.69 4.00
CA GLU A 350 0.06 16.72 3.67
C GLU A 350 0.78 17.11 2.38
N LEU A 351 2.13 16.99 2.40
CA LEU A 351 3.01 17.05 1.25
C LEU A 351 4.10 15.99 1.40
N SER A 352 4.27 15.13 0.41
CA SER A 352 5.32 14.11 0.40
C SER A 352 6.58 14.63 -0.28
N LEU A 353 7.71 14.53 0.40
CA LEU A 353 9.05 14.86 -0.10
C LEU A 353 9.66 13.70 -0.91
N PRO A 354 10.62 13.98 -1.82
CA PRO A 354 11.32 12.95 -2.59
C PRO A 354 11.98 11.92 -1.69
N ILE A 355 11.71 10.64 -1.94
CA ILE A 355 12.36 9.52 -1.26
C ILE A 355 12.38 8.30 -2.19
N GLY A 356 13.52 7.60 -2.23
CA GLY A 356 13.68 6.44 -3.10
C GLY A 356 15.05 5.80 -2.97
N PRO A 357 15.27 4.61 -3.53
CA PRO A 357 16.56 3.93 -3.44
C PRO A 357 17.65 4.56 -4.33
N ALA A 358 17.29 5.48 -5.23
CA ALA A 358 18.22 6.10 -6.18
C ALA A 358 18.51 7.58 -5.90
N ILE A 359 17.82 8.22 -4.95
CA ILE A 359 18.08 9.61 -4.58
C ILE A 359 19.40 9.69 -3.78
N THR A 360 20.25 10.68 -4.08
CA THR A 360 21.51 10.86 -3.36
C THR A 360 21.32 11.69 -2.09
N LEU A 361 22.19 11.52 -1.10
CA LEU A 361 22.16 12.37 0.11
C LEU A 361 22.48 13.85 -0.19
N GLU A 362 23.19 14.15 -1.27
CA GLU A 362 23.40 15.53 -1.74
C GLU A 362 22.08 16.16 -2.23
N GLU A 363 21.30 15.41 -2.99
CA GLU A 363 19.95 15.85 -3.41
C GLU A 363 19.01 16.03 -2.20
N VAL A 364 19.07 15.11 -1.24
CA VAL A 364 18.29 15.19 0.00
C VAL A 364 18.68 16.43 0.82
N ALA A 365 19.99 16.75 0.91
CA ALA A 365 20.46 17.95 1.59
C ALA A 365 19.95 19.24 0.92
N GLU A 366 19.86 19.27 -0.41
CA GLU A 366 19.30 20.40 -1.13
C GLU A 366 17.78 20.54 -0.90
N VAL A 367 17.03 19.43 -0.87
CA VAL A 367 15.60 19.45 -0.48
C VAL A 367 15.43 20.07 0.92
N VAL A 368 16.20 19.61 1.91
CA VAL A 368 16.15 20.13 3.29
C VAL A 368 16.51 21.62 3.33
N ARG A 369 17.53 22.03 2.60
CA ARG A 369 17.92 23.44 2.52
C ARG A 369 16.78 24.32 2.03
N LEU A 370 16.09 23.91 0.96
CA LEU A 370 14.97 24.63 0.39
C LEU A 370 13.76 24.64 1.35
N VAL A 371 13.43 23.49 1.92
CA VAL A 371 12.34 23.37 2.91
C VAL A 371 12.55 24.30 4.11
N ASN A 372 13.79 24.39 4.61
CA ASN A 372 14.12 25.25 5.76
C ASN A 372 14.21 26.75 5.43
N LEU A 373 14.35 27.11 4.15
CA LEU A 373 14.36 28.52 3.70
C LEU A 373 12.96 29.05 3.35
N PHE A 374 11.97 28.19 3.29
CA PHE A 374 10.59 28.59 3.00
C PHE A 374 9.96 29.32 4.20
N ASP A 375 9.27 30.48 3.92
CA ASP A 375 8.65 31.37 4.91
C ASP A 375 7.12 31.33 4.84
#